data_7f7a167cc36dd69389bac59f2cdbff72
#
_entry.id   7f7a167cc36dd69389bac59f2cdbff72
#
_cell.length_a   1.000
_cell.length_b   1.000
_cell.length_c   1.000
_cell.angle_alpha   90.00
_cell.angle_beta   90.00
_cell.angle_gamma   90.00
#
_symmetry.space_group_name_H-M   'P 1'
#
loop_
_entity.id
_entity.type
_entity.pdbx_description
1 polymer ?
#
loop_
_entity_poly.entity_id
_entity_poly.type
_entity_poly.pdbx_seq_one_letter_code
_entity_poly.pdbx_strand_id
1 'polypeptide(L)'
;MLETAFQYAAAVTRGDISACEDVRLACQRFLDMAERKDAPYEFVPAKAEHILKFVAFCRHVKGPDAGKPIVLQPFQILFLAGVYGFRDKADHSRRWVTDVILFVPRKSGKTTLASIVALYELMFGDAGAEVFTLATNREQASICFDSSKAIVESMDERLAAKFLTYRSEIKKQGDTTSTYRALSRENRKTGDGKNPSCALIDEAAQITERSSIEVLHSGMGARKNPLRLYMTTASFTRETKFFEDLTYFRSLLRGDVSDNGKWFGLCYSIDQGDNWRDQATWGKANPMLGISVTTEHIQHMADEAAAKPASLNEFLCKQLNVYVSANAAWVDRKHWDDSVAPMPEGKPESTFIAFDLAHSRDLNAVCTLHRYGEEDFYAEFQFFLPEDSLDFVPNHYLSIFEQARQSGILKLTQGNVTDLNEVEAYITSQAQKYDVKEIAFDPYNAAALVANLYGKGLPVKKVGQGMAVLSNPSKTTEQLILKKAIKHSGNPFVGWQLGNCECFVDINANVKVRKNAADPSAKIDGIIAMIMAVHCHLDNVYTSESFGFRTLEW
;
A
#
# COMPACT_ATOMS: atom_id res chain seq x y z
N MET A 1 1.93 -31.36 18.11
CA MET A 1 1.53 -30.27 17.20
C MET A 1 1.36 -28.94 17.93
N LEU A 2 0.55 -28.84 19.02
CA LEU A 2 0.36 -27.53 19.69
C LEU A 2 1.68 -26.99 20.27
N GLU A 3 2.50 -27.84 20.88
CA GLU A 3 3.82 -27.46 21.37
C GLU A 3 4.70 -26.84 20.29
N THR A 4 4.60 -27.29 19.04
CA THR A 4 5.30 -26.70 17.89
C THR A 4 4.95 -25.23 17.67
N ALA A 5 3.72 -24.79 17.97
CA ALA A 5 3.33 -23.37 17.88
C ALA A 5 4.14 -22.51 18.86
N PHE A 6 4.24 -22.94 20.11
CA PHE A 6 5.00 -22.22 21.14
C PHE A 6 6.51 -22.26 20.86
N GLN A 7 7.03 -23.40 20.45
CA GLN A 7 8.44 -23.55 20.08
C GLN A 7 8.82 -22.65 18.90
N TYR A 8 7.94 -22.60 17.87
CA TYR A 8 8.16 -21.72 16.72
C TYR A 8 8.11 -20.24 17.12
N ALA A 9 7.09 -19.81 17.88
CA ALA A 9 6.99 -18.44 18.36
C ALA A 9 8.21 -18.02 19.18
N ALA A 10 8.64 -18.88 20.11
CA ALA A 10 9.83 -18.64 20.93
C ALA A 10 11.12 -18.60 20.11
N ALA A 11 11.30 -19.48 19.12
CA ALA A 11 12.47 -19.49 18.25
C ALA A 11 12.56 -18.23 17.37
N VAL A 12 11.43 -17.76 16.82
CA VAL A 12 11.35 -16.49 16.08
C VAL A 12 11.69 -15.31 16.99
N THR A 13 11.14 -15.27 18.20
CA THR A 13 11.36 -14.16 19.15
C THR A 13 12.83 -14.07 19.60
N ARG A 14 13.49 -15.23 19.80
CA ARG A 14 14.93 -15.28 20.14
C ARG A 14 15.86 -15.01 18.95
N GLY A 15 15.34 -15.01 17.71
CA GLY A 15 16.13 -14.85 16.49
C GLY A 15 16.76 -16.16 15.97
N ASP A 16 16.41 -17.33 16.52
CA ASP A 16 16.85 -18.64 16.02
C ASP A 16 16.27 -18.93 14.63
N ILE A 17 15.09 -18.36 14.33
CA ILE A 17 14.46 -18.37 13.02
C ILE A 17 14.41 -16.94 12.51
N SER A 18 15.01 -16.70 11.33
CA SER A 18 14.97 -15.39 10.67
C SER A 18 13.54 -15.04 10.26
N ALA A 19 13.05 -13.89 10.69
CA ALA A 19 11.71 -13.38 10.39
C ALA A 19 11.73 -11.85 10.32
N CYS A 20 10.76 -11.27 9.61
CA CYS A 20 10.58 -9.82 9.60
C CYS A 20 10.04 -9.32 10.96
N GLU A 21 10.13 -8.01 11.17
CA GLU A 21 9.68 -7.36 12.41
C GLU A 21 8.22 -7.69 12.75
N ASP A 22 7.31 -7.59 11.77
CA ASP A 22 5.88 -7.88 11.98
C ASP A 22 5.65 -9.31 12.51
N VAL A 23 6.36 -10.32 11.97
CA VAL A 23 6.25 -11.72 12.43
C VAL A 23 6.86 -11.90 13.81
N ARG A 24 8.00 -11.27 14.08
CA ARG A 24 8.64 -11.31 15.40
C ARG A 24 7.74 -10.72 16.48
N LEU A 25 7.15 -9.56 16.22
CA LEU A 25 6.21 -8.91 17.12
C LEU A 25 4.92 -9.74 17.32
N ALA A 26 4.40 -10.34 16.25
CA ALA A 26 3.22 -11.23 16.35
C ALA A 26 3.51 -12.49 17.16
N CYS A 27 4.69 -13.09 17.03
CA CYS A 27 5.12 -14.23 17.84
C CYS A 27 5.29 -13.86 19.31
N GLN A 28 5.94 -12.74 19.62
CA GLN A 28 6.06 -12.24 20.99
C GLN A 28 4.67 -11.99 21.58
N ARG A 29 3.80 -11.30 20.86
CA ARG A 29 2.43 -11.02 21.30
C ARG A 29 1.63 -12.30 21.57
N PHE A 30 1.79 -13.36 20.74
CA PHE A 30 1.14 -14.66 21.00
C PHE A 30 1.57 -15.24 22.34
N LEU A 31 2.87 -15.22 22.66
CA LEU A 31 3.40 -15.71 23.92
C LEU A 31 2.88 -14.89 25.11
N ASP A 32 2.95 -13.55 25.01
CA ASP A 32 2.48 -12.64 26.04
C ASP A 32 0.98 -12.80 26.30
N MET A 33 0.16 -12.93 25.25
CA MET A 33 -1.27 -13.20 25.37
C MET A 33 -1.56 -14.54 26.06
N ALA A 34 -0.77 -15.56 25.77
CA ALA A 34 -0.97 -16.91 26.36
C ALA A 34 -0.61 -16.95 27.85
N GLU A 35 0.33 -16.10 28.29
CA GLU A 35 0.77 -16.02 29.69
C GLU A 35 -0.05 -15.01 30.53
N ARG A 36 -0.79 -14.09 29.89
CA ARG A 36 -1.50 -12.99 30.56
C ARG A 36 -2.67 -13.49 31.41
N LYS A 37 -2.56 -13.32 32.73
CA LYS A 37 -3.57 -13.79 33.71
C LYS A 37 -4.69 -12.78 34.00
N ASP A 38 -4.42 -11.50 33.86
CA ASP A 38 -5.32 -10.39 34.15
C ASP A 38 -6.25 -10.02 32.98
N ALA A 39 -6.08 -10.66 31.82
CA ALA A 39 -6.91 -10.43 30.64
C ALA A 39 -8.31 -11.08 30.77
N PRO A 40 -9.33 -10.54 30.06
CA PRO A 40 -10.66 -11.15 29.97
C PRO A 40 -10.69 -12.41 29.11
N TYR A 41 -9.56 -12.86 28.63
CA TYR A 41 -9.38 -14.07 27.83
C TYR A 41 -8.26 -14.94 28.39
N GLU A 42 -8.25 -16.19 27.97
CA GLU A 42 -7.16 -17.13 28.25
C GLU A 42 -6.93 -18.09 27.08
N PHE A 43 -5.75 -18.67 27.04
CA PHE A 43 -5.42 -19.69 26.05
C PHE A 43 -5.92 -21.07 26.53
N VAL A 44 -6.82 -21.69 25.74
CA VAL A 44 -7.41 -23.00 26.03
C VAL A 44 -6.83 -24.04 25.05
N PRO A 45 -5.82 -24.84 25.45
CA PRO A 45 -5.10 -25.77 24.57
C PRO A 45 -6.02 -26.71 23.79
N ALA A 46 -7.05 -27.25 24.44
CA ALA A 46 -7.98 -28.18 23.82
C ALA A 46 -8.72 -27.58 22.60
N LYS A 47 -8.95 -26.28 22.57
CA LYS A 47 -9.61 -25.59 21.45
C LYS A 47 -8.68 -25.43 20.26
N ALA A 48 -7.40 -25.10 20.49
CA ALA A 48 -6.36 -25.11 19.46
C ALA A 48 -6.12 -26.52 18.90
N GLU A 49 -5.98 -27.50 19.78
CA GLU A 49 -5.79 -28.91 19.36
C GLU A 49 -6.95 -29.45 18.53
N HIS A 50 -8.17 -29.01 18.78
CA HIS A 50 -9.35 -29.51 18.07
C HIS A 50 -9.27 -29.23 16.56
N ILE A 51 -8.91 -28.00 16.14
CA ILE A 51 -8.72 -27.71 14.72
C ILE A 51 -7.47 -28.40 14.17
N LEU A 52 -6.37 -28.47 14.92
CA LEU A 52 -5.18 -29.17 14.48
C LEU A 52 -5.44 -30.67 14.24
N LYS A 53 -6.28 -31.30 15.07
CA LYS A 53 -6.75 -32.70 14.86
C LYS A 53 -7.66 -32.82 13.64
N PHE A 54 -8.51 -31.81 13.37
CA PHE A 54 -9.34 -31.79 12.17
C PHE A 54 -8.52 -31.78 10.89
N VAL A 55 -7.40 -31.02 10.85
CA VAL A 55 -6.51 -30.99 9.69
C VAL A 55 -5.96 -32.37 9.32
N ALA A 56 -5.73 -33.22 10.31
CA ALA A 56 -5.22 -34.57 10.06
C ALA A 56 -6.14 -35.47 9.19
N PHE A 57 -7.42 -35.10 9.07
CA PHE A 57 -8.36 -35.76 8.18
C PHE A 57 -8.39 -35.14 6.76
N CYS A 58 -7.72 -34.00 6.55
CA CYS A 58 -7.67 -33.31 5.27
C CYS A 58 -6.50 -33.81 4.43
N ARG A 59 -6.70 -33.86 3.10
CA ARG A 59 -5.68 -34.28 2.15
C ARG A 59 -5.39 -33.19 1.14
N HIS A 60 -4.18 -33.20 0.61
CA HIS A 60 -3.82 -32.35 -0.52
C HIS A 60 -4.65 -32.73 -1.75
N VAL A 61 -5.24 -31.75 -2.42
CA VAL A 61 -6.15 -31.97 -3.57
C VAL A 61 -5.48 -31.70 -4.92
N LYS A 62 -4.32 -31.03 -4.92
CA LYS A 62 -3.58 -30.64 -6.14
C LYS A 62 -2.07 -30.75 -5.93
N GLY A 63 -1.33 -30.86 -7.03
CA GLY A 63 0.14 -30.87 -7.03
C GLY A 63 0.73 -32.25 -6.74
N PRO A 64 2.05 -32.34 -6.49
CA PRO A 64 2.78 -33.61 -6.32
C PRO A 64 2.37 -34.38 -5.05
N ASP A 65 1.74 -33.70 -4.10
CA ASP A 65 1.26 -34.30 -2.85
C ASP A 65 -0.23 -34.62 -2.86
N ALA A 66 -0.92 -34.53 -4.00
CA ALA A 66 -2.34 -34.88 -4.11
C ALA A 66 -2.65 -36.26 -3.51
N GLY A 67 -3.66 -36.33 -2.66
CA GLY A 67 -4.07 -37.53 -1.93
C GLY A 67 -3.29 -37.83 -0.63
N LYS A 68 -2.15 -37.17 -0.40
CA LYS A 68 -1.40 -37.30 0.87
C LYS A 68 -2.06 -36.47 1.99
N PRO A 69 -1.94 -36.89 3.26
CA PRO A 69 -2.39 -36.04 4.38
C PRO A 69 -1.71 -34.67 4.38
N ILE A 70 -2.46 -33.63 4.76
CA ILE A 70 -1.90 -32.29 4.92
C ILE A 70 -1.04 -32.26 6.19
N VAL A 71 0.24 -31.91 6.01
CA VAL A 71 1.18 -31.70 7.10
C VAL A 71 1.39 -30.19 7.28
N LEU A 72 0.90 -29.66 8.40
CA LEU A 72 1.04 -28.24 8.70
C LEU A 72 2.49 -27.88 9.03
N GLN A 73 2.95 -26.76 8.48
CA GLN A 73 4.23 -26.17 8.85
C GLN A 73 4.11 -25.40 10.18
N PRO A 74 5.21 -25.18 10.90
CA PRO A 74 5.19 -24.55 12.23
C PRO A 74 4.43 -23.22 12.28
N PHE A 75 4.60 -22.34 11.29
CA PHE A 75 3.87 -21.07 11.22
C PHE A 75 2.35 -21.25 11.02
N GLN A 76 1.93 -22.29 10.28
CA GLN A 76 0.51 -22.61 10.08
C GLN A 76 -0.11 -23.17 11.37
N ILE A 77 0.67 -23.95 12.12
CA ILE A 77 0.25 -24.45 13.44
C ILE A 77 0.08 -23.26 14.40
N LEU A 78 1.06 -22.35 14.45
CA LEU A 78 0.97 -21.12 15.25
C LEU A 78 -0.25 -20.28 14.84
N PHE A 79 -0.46 -20.10 13.54
CA PHE A 79 -1.59 -19.34 13.01
C PHE A 79 -2.93 -19.90 13.49
N LEU A 80 -3.17 -21.21 13.31
CA LEU A 80 -4.40 -21.84 13.74
C LEU A 80 -4.54 -21.86 15.28
N ALA A 81 -3.45 -22.07 16.02
CA ALA A 81 -3.46 -22.00 17.48
C ALA A 81 -3.83 -20.60 17.99
N GLY A 82 -3.31 -19.54 17.37
CA GLY A 82 -3.64 -18.16 17.72
C GLY A 82 -5.09 -17.80 17.43
N VAL A 83 -5.66 -18.28 16.32
CA VAL A 83 -7.06 -18.03 15.97
C VAL A 83 -8.02 -18.76 16.90
N TYR A 84 -7.75 -20.01 17.24
CA TYR A 84 -8.70 -20.89 17.93
C TYR A 84 -8.44 -21.10 19.42
N GLY A 85 -7.21 -20.86 19.88
CA GLY A 85 -6.81 -21.13 21.25
C GLY A 85 -7.32 -20.09 22.26
N PHE A 86 -7.37 -18.81 21.89
CA PHE A 86 -7.82 -17.78 22.81
C PHE A 86 -9.34 -17.75 22.96
N ARG A 87 -9.80 -17.84 24.21
CA ARG A 87 -11.21 -17.91 24.57
C ARG A 87 -11.57 -16.86 25.62
N ASP A 88 -12.82 -16.46 25.62
CA ASP A 88 -13.39 -15.65 26.69
C ASP A 88 -13.25 -16.41 28.02
N LYS A 89 -12.72 -15.77 29.05
CA LYS A 89 -12.42 -16.41 30.34
C LYS A 89 -13.66 -16.82 31.10
N ALA A 90 -14.78 -16.08 30.91
CA ALA A 90 -16.06 -16.39 31.50
C ALA A 90 -16.84 -17.47 30.74
N ASP A 91 -16.59 -17.62 29.42
CA ASP A 91 -17.28 -18.57 28.56
C ASP A 91 -16.33 -19.12 27.48
N HIS A 92 -15.67 -20.23 27.76
CA HIS A 92 -14.75 -20.89 26.80
C HIS A 92 -15.40 -21.38 25.50
N SER A 93 -16.75 -21.30 25.39
CA SER A 93 -17.42 -21.55 24.12
C SER A 93 -17.32 -20.34 23.18
N ARG A 94 -16.96 -19.14 23.71
CA ARG A 94 -16.73 -17.91 22.92
C ARG A 94 -15.28 -17.79 22.52
N ARG A 95 -15.04 -17.64 21.21
CA ARG A 95 -13.74 -17.27 20.68
C ARG A 95 -13.43 -15.83 21.02
N TRP A 96 -12.19 -15.56 21.45
CA TRP A 96 -11.77 -14.19 21.75
C TRP A 96 -11.32 -13.45 20.50
N VAL A 97 -10.49 -14.09 19.65
CA VAL A 97 -10.00 -13.54 18.39
C VAL A 97 -11.11 -13.58 17.34
N THR A 98 -11.43 -12.43 16.77
CA THR A 98 -12.52 -12.27 15.78
C THR A 98 -12.00 -11.81 14.41
N ASP A 99 -10.89 -11.08 14.39
CA ASP A 99 -10.30 -10.47 13.20
C ASP A 99 -8.89 -11.03 12.97
N VAL A 100 -8.68 -11.56 11.78
CA VAL A 100 -7.49 -12.37 11.51
C VAL A 100 -6.85 -11.96 10.18
N ILE A 101 -5.51 -11.87 10.17
CA ILE A 101 -4.72 -11.58 8.98
C ILE A 101 -3.70 -12.69 8.74
N LEU A 102 -3.72 -13.29 7.56
CA LEU A 102 -2.63 -14.08 7.02
C LEU A 102 -2.10 -13.40 5.76
N PHE A 103 -1.06 -12.60 5.93
CA PHE A 103 -0.42 -11.86 4.86
C PHE A 103 0.91 -12.52 4.50
N VAL A 104 0.92 -13.29 3.41
CA VAL A 104 2.04 -14.14 2.99
C VAL A 104 2.19 -14.12 1.47
N PRO A 105 3.39 -14.37 0.92
CA PRO A 105 3.64 -14.43 -0.53
C PRO A 105 2.82 -15.52 -1.23
N ARG A 106 2.93 -15.57 -2.54
CA ARG A 106 2.39 -16.68 -3.35
C ARG A 106 2.99 -18.02 -2.91
N LYS A 107 2.23 -19.11 -3.10
CA LYS A 107 2.63 -20.50 -2.77
C LYS A 107 2.83 -20.81 -1.28
N SER A 108 2.32 -19.97 -0.37
CA SER A 108 2.38 -20.20 1.08
C SER A 108 1.20 -21.01 1.65
N GLY A 109 0.41 -21.69 0.81
CA GLY A 109 -0.67 -22.57 1.25
C GLY A 109 -1.95 -21.86 1.70
N LYS A 110 -2.14 -20.56 1.36
CA LYS A 110 -3.31 -19.75 1.73
C LYS A 110 -4.64 -20.43 1.44
N THR A 111 -4.87 -20.85 0.20
CA THR A 111 -6.13 -21.45 -0.25
C THR A 111 -6.45 -22.74 0.50
N THR A 112 -5.44 -23.58 0.78
CA THR A 112 -5.61 -24.80 1.57
C THR A 112 -6.03 -24.50 3.00
N LEU A 113 -5.37 -23.52 3.67
CA LEU A 113 -5.75 -23.11 5.02
C LEU A 113 -7.15 -22.48 5.05
N ALA A 114 -7.48 -21.61 4.05
CA ALA A 114 -8.81 -21.04 3.93
C ALA A 114 -9.89 -22.13 3.81
N SER A 115 -9.65 -23.14 2.96
CA SER A 115 -10.57 -24.27 2.78
C SER A 115 -10.78 -25.06 4.06
N ILE A 116 -9.70 -25.32 4.81
CA ILE A 116 -9.75 -26.02 6.10
C ILE A 116 -10.56 -25.20 7.12
N VAL A 117 -10.29 -23.90 7.24
CA VAL A 117 -11.02 -23.00 8.15
C VAL A 117 -12.50 -22.94 7.77
N ALA A 118 -12.83 -22.84 6.46
CA ALA A 118 -14.22 -22.84 6.00
C ALA A 118 -14.98 -24.09 6.41
N LEU A 119 -14.37 -25.27 6.18
CA LEU A 119 -14.98 -26.56 6.54
C LEU A 119 -15.08 -26.74 8.04
N TYR A 120 -14.09 -26.27 8.79
CA TYR A 120 -14.10 -26.33 10.25
C TYR A 120 -15.20 -25.43 10.84
N GLU A 121 -15.32 -24.19 10.37
CA GLU A 121 -16.38 -23.27 10.82
C GLU A 121 -17.78 -23.75 10.42
N LEU A 122 -17.94 -24.37 9.25
CA LEU A 122 -19.20 -24.98 8.85
C LEU A 122 -19.60 -26.14 9.79
N MET A 123 -18.62 -26.96 10.20
CA MET A 123 -18.87 -28.17 10.98
C MET A 123 -19.01 -27.90 12.48
N PHE A 124 -18.15 -27.04 13.03
CA PHE A 124 -17.95 -26.86 14.47
C PHE A 124 -18.16 -25.41 14.96
N GLY A 125 -18.54 -24.51 14.04
CA GLY A 125 -18.89 -23.12 14.35
C GLY A 125 -20.25 -22.99 15.03
N ASP A 126 -20.81 -21.78 15.00
CA ASP A 126 -22.11 -21.48 15.58
C ASP A 126 -23.23 -22.30 14.91
N ALA A 127 -24.30 -22.58 15.63
CA ALA A 127 -25.51 -23.18 15.06
C ALA A 127 -26.05 -22.29 13.92
N GLY A 128 -26.45 -22.89 12.81
CA GLY A 128 -26.85 -22.15 11.61
C GLY A 128 -25.67 -21.36 11.02
N ALA A 129 -24.49 -21.94 10.96
CA ALA A 129 -23.27 -21.31 10.45
C ALA A 129 -23.48 -20.83 9.00
N GLU A 130 -23.22 -19.56 8.74
CA GLU A 130 -23.14 -19.00 7.40
C GLU A 130 -21.68 -18.64 7.11
N VAL A 131 -20.99 -19.52 6.36
CA VAL A 131 -19.62 -19.33 5.95
C VAL A 131 -19.59 -18.78 4.53
N PHE A 132 -18.83 -17.72 4.31
CA PHE A 132 -18.68 -17.10 3.00
C PHE A 132 -17.21 -16.95 2.60
N THR A 133 -16.90 -17.22 1.34
CA THR A 133 -15.65 -16.78 0.71
C THR A 133 -15.92 -15.60 -0.21
N LEU A 134 -15.17 -14.52 -0.04
CA LEU A 134 -15.17 -13.32 -0.88
C LEU A 134 -13.79 -13.20 -1.54
N ALA A 135 -13.76 -12.88 -2.86
CA ALA A 135 -12.54 -12.55 -3.60
C ALA A 135 -12.85 -11.45 -4.62
N THR A 136 -11.86 -10.99 -5.39
CA THR A 136 -12.03 -9.91 -6.39
C THR A 136 -13.11 -10.22 -7.43
N ASN A 137 -13.21 -11.48 -7.84
CA ASN A 137 -14.27 -11.95 -8.75
C ASN A 137 -14.79 -13.34 -8.33
N ARG A 138 -15.86 -13.81 -9.02
CA ARG A 138 -16.50 -15.08 -8.71
C ARG A 138 -15.59 -16.29 -8.96
N GLU A 139 -14.80 -16.25 -10.01
CA GLU A 139 -13.89 -17.36 -10.36
C GLU A 139 -12.84 -17.56 -9.26
N GLN A 140 -12.27 -16.48 -8.75
CA GLN A 140 -11.31 -16.55 -7.63
C GLN A 140 -11.97 -17.00 -6.33
N ALA A 141 -13.17 -16.51 -6.01
CA ALA A 141 -13.92 -16.99 -4.84
C ALA A 141 -14.25 -18.48 -4.95
N SER A 142 -14.50 -18.97 -6.17
CA SER A 142 -14.76 -20.39 -6.45
C SER A 142 -13.52 -21.26 -6.21
N ILE A 143 -12.31 -20.75 -6.39
CA ILE A 143 -11.07 -21.54 -6.18
C ILE A 143 -10.99 -22.09 -4.74
N CYS A 144 -11.26 -21.27 -3.73
CA CYS A 144 -11.30 -21.70 -2.35
C CYS A 144 -12.46 -22.67 -2.08
N PHE A 145 -13.64 -22.37 -2.64
CA PHE A 145 -14.82 -23.21 -2.52
C PHE A 145 -14.61 -24.60 -3.16
N ASP A 146 -14.09 -24.65 -4.38
CA ASP A 146 -13.82 -25.89 -5.11
C ASP A 146 -12.70 -26.72 -4.43
N SER A 147 -11.68 -26.04 -3.86
CA SER A 147 -10.68 -26.67 -3.03
C SER A 147 -11.31 -27.32 -1.79
N SER A 148 -12.27 -26.64 -1.16
CA SER A 148 -12.99 -27.20 0.00
C SER A 148 -13.82 -28.44 -0.39
N LYS A 149 -14.50 -28.42 -1.54
CA LYS A 149 -15.22 -29.59 -2.06
C LYS A 149 -14.26 -30.77 -2.27
N ALA A 150 -13.16 -30.56 -2.95
CA ALA A 150 -12.17 -31.59 -3.22
C ALA A 150 -11.53 -32.14 -1.93
N ILE A 151 -11.35 -31.29 -0.90
CA ILE A 151 -10.90 -31.74 0.43
C ILE A 151 -11.97 -32.68 1.04
N VAL A 152 -13.25 -32.31 1.02
CA VAL A 152 -14.34 -33.17 1.52
C VAL A 152 -14.37 -34.51 0.78
N GLU A 153 -14.26 -34.52 -0.55
CA GLU A 153 -14.25 -35.71 -1.38
C GLU A 153 -13.05 -36.64 -1.11
N SER A 154 -11.94 -36.07 -0.61
CA SER A 154 -10.71 -36.81 -0.28
C SER A 154 -10.57 -37.20 1.20
N MET A 155 -11.49 -36.79 2.07
CA MET A 155 -11.52 -37.13 3.49
C MET A 155 -11.86 -38.61 3.75
N ASP A 156 -11.64 -39.04 5.00
CA ASP A 156 -12.24 -40.30 5.50
C ASP A 156 -13.78 -40.29 5.31
N GLU A 157 -14.33 -41.40 4.83
CA GLU A 157 -15.76 -41.53 4.47
C GLU A 157 -16.69 -41.12 5.61
N ARG A 158 -16.35 -41.42 6.87
CA ARG A 158 -17.18 -41.12 8.04
C ARG A 158 -17.26 -39.60 8.28
N LEU A 159 -16.16 -38.89 8.02
CA LEU A 159 -16.14 -37.45 8.16
C LEU A 159 -16.74 -36.76 6.92
N ALA A 160 -16.43 -37.26 5.72
CA ALA A 160 -17.00 -36.78 4.46
C ALA A 160 -18.54 -36.86 4.46
N ALA A 161 -19.10 -37.94 5.01
CA ALA A 161 -20.56 -38.10 5.15
C ALA A 161 -21.25 -37.04 6.04
N LYS A 162 -20.49 -36.24 6.78
CA LYS A 162 -21.01 -35.11 7.55
C LYS A 162 -21.20 -33.84 6.73
N PHE A 163 -20.78 -33.84 5.48
CA PHE A 163 -20.90 -32.74 4.55
C PHE A 163 -21.79 -33.14 3.35
N LEU A 164 -22.66 -32.23 2.93
CA LEU A 164 -23.45 -32.36 1.70
C LEU A 164 -22.89 -31.36 0.70
N THR A 165 -22.23 -31.84 -0.34
CA THR A 165 -21.61 -30.99 -1.37
C THR A 165 -22.53 -30.80 -2.56
N TYR A 166 -22.92 -29.56 -2.85
CA TYR A 166 -23.69 -29.16 -4.02
C TYR A 166 -22.82 -28.33 -4.98
N ARG A 167 -23.38 -27.95 -6.10
CA ARG A 167 -22.68 -27.15 -7.12
C ARG A 167 -22.19 -25.79 -6.58
N SER A 168 -23.00 -25.11 -5.76
CA SER A 168 -22.76 -23.74 -5.29
C SER A 168 -22.75 -23.59 -3.77
N GLU A 169 -22.94 -24.67 -3.03
CA GLU A 169 -22.92 -24.65 -1.57
C GLU A 169 -22.44 -25.99 -0.99
N ILE A 170 -21.87 -25.94 0.19
CA ILE A 170 -21.62 -27.10 1.04
C ILE A 170 -22.48 -26.90 2.30
N LYS A 171 -23.18 -27.96 2.72
CA LYS A 171 -24.00 -27.97 3.93
C LYS A 171 -23.49 -28.97 4.94
N LYS A 172 -23.83 -28.75 6.20
CA LYS A 172 -23.63 -29.72 7.27
C LYS A 172 -24.76 -30.72 7.24
N GLN A 173 -24.43 -32.01 7.24
CA GLN A 173 -25.42 -33.09 7.30
C GLN A 173 -26.26 -33.00 8.60
N GLY A 174 -27.58 -33.09 8.44
CA GLY A 174 -28.51 -32.98 9.58
C GLY A 174 -28.81 -31.55 10.06
N ASP A 175 -28.21 -30.54 9.43
CA ASP A 175 -28.46 -29.12 9.70
C ASP A 175 -28.77 -28.40 8.39
N THR A 176 -30.02 -28.03 8.20
CA THR A 176 -30.47 -27.39 6.96
C THR A 176 -30.11 -25.91 6.86
N THR A 177 -29.66 -25.30 7.96
CA THR A 177 -29.38 -23.88 8.05
C THR A 177 -27.91 -23.53 7.89
N SER A 178 -27.00 -24.46 8.27
CA SER A 178 -25.56 -24.25 8.11
C SER A 178 -25.10 -24.43 6.68
N THR A 179 -24.50 -23.38 6.10
CA THR A 179 -24.09 -23.33 4.70
C THR A 179 -22.72 -22.67 4.53
N TYR A 180 -21.98 -23.17 3.53
CA TYR A 180 -20.77 -22.50 3.02
C TYR A 180 -20.94 -22.20 1.53
N ARG A 181 -20.69 -20.94 1.13
CA ARG A 181 -20.87 -20.46 -0.25
C ARG A 181 -19.76 -19.48 -0.66
N ALA A 182 -19.41 -19.51 -1.97
CA ALA A 182 -18.63 -18.43 -2.57
C ALA A 182 -19.57 -17.27 -2.97
N LEU A 183 -19.21 -16.02 -2.60
CA LEU A 183 -20.00 -14.85 -2.94
C LEU A 183 -19.69 -14.38 -4.37
N SER A 184 -20.74 -14.17 -5.18
CA SER A 184 -20.64 -13.53 -6.48
C SER A 184 -20.73 -12.01 -6.37
N ARG A 185 -20.31 -11.29 -7.44
CA ARG A 185 -20.38 -9.83 -7.50
C ARG A 185 -21.81 -9.28 -7.35
N GLU A 186 -22.79 -9.98 -7.88
CA GLU A 186 -24.21 -9.63 -7.77
C GLU A 186 -24.73 -9.79 -6.35
N ASN A 187 -24.27 -10.82 -5.63
CA ASN A 187 -24.64 -11.09 -4.25
C ASN A 187 -23.91 -10.18 -3.24
N ARG A 188 -22.94 -9.38 -3.67
CA ARG A 188 -22.22 -8.42 -2.81
C ARG A 188 -23.10 -7.21 -2.50
N LYS A 189 -23.86 -6.71 -3.49
CA LYS A 189 -24.76 -5.55 -3.33
C LYS A 189 -26.02 -5.87 -2.50
N THR A 190 -26.42 -7.14 -2.42
CA THR A 190 -27.58 -7.62 -1.64
C THR A 190 -27.15 -8.28 -0.33
N GLY A 191 -26.11 -7.75 0.33
CA GLY A 191 -25.61 -8.25 1.62
C GLY A 191 -26.58 -8.07 2.79
N ASP A 192 -27.59 -7.22 2.62
CA ASP A 192 -28.65 -7.01 3.59
C ASP A 192 -29.44 -8.32 3.80
N GLY A 193 -29.51 -8.77 5.07
CA GLY A 193 -30.16 -10.02 5.46
C GLY A 193 -29.28 -11.25 5.59
N LYS A 194 -27.95 -11.16 5.34
CA LYS A 194 -26.99 -12.22 5.67
C LYS A 194 -26.52 -12.06 7.12
N ASN A 195 -26.29 -13.21 7.78
CA ASN A 195 -25.79 -13.26 9.14
C ASN A 195 -24.53 -14.14 9.18
N PRO A 196 -23.38 -13.64 8.61
CA PRO A 196 -22.17 -14.43 8.48
C PRO A 196 -21.62 -14.85 9.87
N SER A 197 -21.29 -16.13 10.01
CA SER A 197 -20.49 -16.60 11.15
C SER A 197 -18.99 -16.59 10.83
N CYS A 198 -18.65 -16.78 9.54
CA CYS A 198 -17.27 -16.74 9.06
C CYS A 198 -17.21 -16.08 7.67
N ALA A 199 -16.37 -15.08 7.51
CA ALA A 199 -16.04 -14.45 6.24
C ALA A 199 -14.56 -14.65 5.92
N LEU A 200 -14.28 -15.44 4.89
CA LEU A 200 -12.95 -15.65 4.34
C LEU A 200 -12.76 -14.70 3.16
N ILE A 201 -11.84 -13.75 3.29
CA ILE A 201 -11.58 -12.72 2.29
C ILE A 201 -10.25 -13.05 1.62
N ASP A 202 -10.37 -13.73 0.48
CA ASP A 202 -9.20 -14.15 -0.32
C ASP A 202 -8.77 -13.04 -1.26
N GLU A 203 -7.46 -12.91 -1.49
CA GLU A 203 -6.84 -11.83 -2.26
C GLU A 203 -7.33 -10.43 -1.87
N ALA A 204 -7.54 -10.22 -0.56
CA ALA A 204 -8.10 -9.01 0.04
C ALA A 204 -7.36 -7.72 -0.36
N ALA A 205 -6.04 -7.80 -0.57
CA ALA A 205 -5.22 -6.67 -1.01
C ALA A 205 -5.57 -6.15 -2.43
N GLN A 206 -6.39 -6.88 -3.19
CA GLN A 206 -6.83 -6.50 -4.53
C GLN A 206 -8.30 -6.04 -4.56
N ILE A 207 -9.02 -6.12 -3.43
CA ILE A 207 -10.44 -5.73 -3.35
C ILE A 207 -10.52 -4.23 -3.03
N THR A 208 -10.78 -3.43 -4.05
CA THR A 208 -10.95 -1.96 -3.92
C THR A 208 -12.36 -1.57 -3.47
N GLU A 209 -13.36 -2.42 -3.67
CA GLU A 209 -14.74 -2.17 -3.24
C GLU A 209 -14.92 -2.45 -1.74
N ARG A 210 -14.80 -1.41 -0.92
CA ARG A 210 -14.84 -1.47 0.56
C ARG A 210 -16.16 -2.01 1.09
N SER A 211 -17.28 -1.59 0.50
CA SER A 211 -18.63 -1.95 0.92
C SER A 211 -18.86 -3.45 1.01
N SER A 212 -18.25 -4.25 0.12
CA SER A 212 -18.37 -5.71 0.14
C SER A 212 -17.83 -6.36 1.42
N ILE A 213 -16.74 -5.81 1.98
CA ILE A 213 -16.12 -6.31 3.21
C ILE A 213 -16.90 -5.78 4.44
N GLU A 214 -17.30 -4.51 4.39
CA GLU A 214 -18.02 -3.84 5.49
C GLU A 214 -19.40 -4.44 5.72
N VAL A 215 -20.12 -4.80 4.67
CA VAL A 215 -21.43 -5.49 4.77
C VAL A 215 -21.30 -6.85 5.46
N LEU A 216 -20.28 -7.65 5.09
CA LEU A 216 -20.05 -8.93 5.77
C LEU A 216 -19.68 -8.73 7.24
N HIS A 217 -18.84 -7.74 7.55
CA HIS A 217 -18.42 -7.46 8.92
C HIS A 217 -19.60 -6.98 9.79
N SER A 218 -20.41 -6.03 9.28
CA SER A 218 -21.59 -5.53 10.01
C SER A 218 -22.64 -6.62 10.25
N GLY A 219 -22.82 -7.54 9.29
CA GLY A 219 -23.71 -8.70 9.41
C GLY A 219 -23.34 -9.70 10.50
N MET A 220 -22.08 -9.68 10.99
CA MET A 220 -21.59 -10.60 12.03
C MET A 220 -22.03 -10.22 13.46
N GLY A 221 -22.61 -9.04 13.68
CA GLY A 221 -22.87 -8.49 15.01
C GLY A 221 -23.72 -9.35 15.94
N ALA A 222 -24.57 -10.22 15.38
CA ALA A 222 -25.43 -11.12 16.15
C ALA A 222 -24.79 -12.49 16.45
N ARG A 223 -23.59 -12.79 15.90
CA ARG A 223 -22.92 -14.09 16.05
C ARG A 223 -22.17 -14.19 17.37
N LYS A 224 -22.21 -15.37 17.98
CA LYS A 224 -21.45 -15.66 19.20
C LYS A 224 -19.95 -15.77 18.93
N ASN A 225 -19.58 -16.39 17.80
CA ASN A 225 -18.20 -16.68 17.39
C ASN A 225 -17.88 -16.15 15.99
N PRO A 226 -18.04 -14.81 15.73
CA PRO A 226 -17.73 -14.29 14.42
C PRO A 226 -16.25 -14.47 14.08
N LEU A 227 -15.95 -14.73 12.80
CA LEU A 227 -14.59 -14.81 12.29
C LEU A 227 -14.45 -14.08 10.96
N ARG A 228 -13.71 -12.97 10.94
CA ARG A 228 -13.27 -12.31 9.71
C ARG A 228 -11.81 -12.65 9.46
N LEU A 229 -11.54 -13.30 8.35
CA LEU A 229 -10.20 -13.79 8.02
C LEU A 229 -9.74 -13.27 6.66
N TYR A 230 -8.72 -12.43 6.66
CA TYR A 230 -8.01 -11.99 5.47
C TYR A 230 -6.88 -12.95 5.14
N MET A 231 -6.86 -13.47 3.90
CA MET A 231 -5.75 -14.25 3.35
C MET A 231 -5.31 -13.63 2.03
N THR A 232 -4.12 -13.03 1.99
CA THR A 232 -3.70 -12.31 0.80
C THR A 232 -2.19 -12.20 0.67
N THR A 233 -1.76 -11.83 -0.53
CA THR A 233 -0.41 -11.39 -0.88
C THR A 233 -0.46 -9.89 -1.16
N ALA A 234 0.66 -9.19 -1.06
CA ALA A 234 0.77 -7.77 -1.39
C ALA A 234 0.23 -7.44 -2.79
N SER A 235 -0.21 -6.21 -2.95
CA SER A 235 -0.77 -5.66 -4.18
C SER A 235 -0.02 -4.39 -4.58
N PHE A 236 -0.36 -3.89 -5.78
CA PHE A 236 0.14 -2.62 -6.31
C PHE A 236 -0.73 -1.43 -5.89
N THR A 237 -1.85 -1.66 -5.21
CA THR A 237 -2.71 -0.62 -4.66
C THR A 237 -2.78 -0.68 -3.16
N ARG A 238 -2.80 0.49 -2.52
CA ARG A 238 -3.02 0.68 -1.07
C ARG A 238 -4.44 1.14 -0.76
N GLU A 239 -5.24 1.41 -1.78
CA GLU A 239 -6.62 1.90 -1.66
C GLU A 239 -7.60 0.76 -1.38
N THR A 240 -7.35 -0.03 -0.35
CA THR A 240 -8.21 -1.16 0.02
C THR A 240 -8.51 -1.15 1.51
N LYS A 241 -9.69 -1.67 1.88
CA LYS A 241 -10.03 -1.86 3.30
C LYS A 241 -9.00 -2.75 4.01
N PHE A 242 -8.46 -3.73 3.29
CA PHE A 242 -7.41 -4.60 3.83
C PHE A 242 -6.14 -3.83 4.20
N PHE A 243 -5.69 -2.88 3.36
CA PHE A 243 -4.47 -2.11 3.67
C PHE A 243 -4.63 -1.25 4.92
N GLU A 244 -5.81 -0.67 5.16
CA GLU A 244 -6.12 0.04 6.40
C GLU A 244 -6.09 -0.89 7.61
N ASP A 245 -6.75 -2.06 7.50
CA ASP A 245 -6.78 -3.06 8.57
C ASP A 245 -5.39 -3.65 8.84
N LEU A 246 -4.56 -3.84 7.80
CA LEU A 246 -3.16 -4.24 7.95
C LEU A 246 -2.33 -3.16 8.67
N THR A 247 -2.54 -1.90 8.31
CA THR A 247 -1.85 -0.76 8.96
C THR A 247 -2.24 -0.65 10.42
N TYR A 248 -3.52 -0.78 10.73
CA TYR A 248 -4.02 -0.82 12.10
C TYR A 248 -3.41 -2.00 12.89
N PHE A 249 -3.39 -3.20 12.31
CA PHE A 249 -2.81 -4.38 12.96
C PHE A 249 -1.30 -4.22 13.23
N ARG A 250 -0.56 -3.61 12.31
CA ARG A 250 0.85 -3.27 12.51
C ARG A 250 1.07 -2.27 13.64
N SER A 251 0.23 -1.24 13.73
CA SER A 251 0.27 -0.28 14.85
C SER A 251 -0.05 -0.96 16.18
N LEU A 252 -0.96 -1.95 16.18
CA LEU A 252 -1.26 -2.76 17.35
C LEU A 252 -0.05 -3.62 17.77
N LEU A 253 0.64 -4.24 16.82
CA LEU A 253 1.85 -5.04 17.09
C LEU A 253 2.98 -4.19 17.68
N ARG A 254 3.12 -2.94 17.26
CA ARG A 254 4.14 -2.00 17.79
C ARG A 254 3.75 -1.36 19.12
N GLY A 255 2.51 -1.50 19.55
CA GLY A 255 2.00 -0.86 20.76
C GLY A 255 1.59 0.61 20.57
N ASP A 256 1.47 1.08 19.33
CA ASP A 256 1.04 2.45 19.00
C ASP A 256 -0.44 2.69 19.34
N VAL A 257 -1.22 1.61 19.38
CA VAL A 257 -2.65 1.61 19.72
C VAL A 257 -2.97 0.57 20.80
N SER A 258 -4.06 0.82 21.56
CA SER A 258 -4.49 -0.09 22.62
C SER A 258 -4.93 -1.45 22.06
N ASP A 259 -4.41 -2.52 22.64
CA ASP A 259 -4.68 -3.90 22.25
C ASP A 259 -5.79 -4.54 23.10
N ASN A 260 -6.91 -4.84 22.48
CA ASN A 260 -8.03 -5.55 23.10
C ASN A 260 -7.99 -7.08 22.91
N GLY A 261 -6.95 -7.61 22.27
CA GLY A 261 -6.74 -9.03 21.97
C GLY A 261 -7.68 -9.62 20.90
N LYS A 262 -8.50 -8.79 20.21
CA LYS A 262 -9.45 -9.28 19.20
C LYS A 262 -8.81 -9.60 17.84
N TRP A 263 -7.65 -9.02 17.57
CA TRP A 263 -6.90 -9.26 16.34
C TRP A 263 -5.80 -10.31 16.54
N PHE A 264 -5.61 -11.14 15.55
CA PHE A 264 -4.45 -12.02 15.44
C PHE A 264 -4.00 -12.14 13.98
N GLY A 265 -2.70 -12.31 13.74
CA GLY A 265 -2.23 -12.49 12.38
C GLY A 265 -0.74 -12.72 12.28
N LEU A 266 -0.33 -13.18 11.10
CA LEU A 266 1.08 -13.30 10.70
C LEU A 266 1.26 -12.56 9.39
N CYS A 267 2.18 -11.58 9.38
CA CYS A 267 2.46 -10.71 8.25
C CYS A 267 3.91 -10.92 7.79
N TYR A 268 4.11 -11.83 6.84
CA TYR A 268 5.42 -12.13 6.27
C TYR A 268 5.77 -11.15 5.15
N SER A 269 6.94 -10.54 5.24
CA SER A 269 7.51 -9.62 4.27
C SER A 269 9.02 -9.56 4.49
N ILE A 270 9.73 -8.74 3.73
CA ILE A 270 11.06 -8.26 4.11
C ILE A 270 10.92 -6.96 4.89
N ASP A 271 11.92 -6.61 5.71
CA ASP A 271 11.95 -5.36 6.46
C ASP A 271 12.40 -4.18 5.59
N GLN A 272 12.08 -2.97 6.04
CA GLN A 272 12.57 -1.76 5.39
C GLN A 272 14.10 -1.70 5.52
N GLY A 273 14.80 -1.54 4.38
CA GLY A 273 16.25 -1.53 4.32
C GLY A 273 16.90 -2.89 4.04
N ASP A 274 16.14 -3.97 4.05
CA ASP A 274 16.64 -5.28 3.62
C ASP A 274 17.04 -5.26 2.14
N ASN A 275 18.18 -5.89 1.83
CA ASN A 275 18.59 -6.08 0.45
C ASN A 275 17.81 -7.24 -0.20
N TRP A 276 16.89 -6.93 -1.08
CA TRP A 276 16.05 -7.91 -1.77
C TRP A 276 16.84 -8.92 -2.64
N ARG A 277 18.12 -8.63 -2.98
CA ARG A 277 19.01 -9.54 -3.71
C ARG A 277 19.68 -10.57 -2.81
N ASP A 278 19.67 -10.35 -1.49
CA ASP A 278 20.29 -11.24 -0.54
C ASP A 278 19.37 -12.43 -0.22
N GLN A 279 19.83 -13.64 -0.49
CA GLN A 279 19.11 -14.88 -0.19
C GLN A 279 18.73 -15.01 1.29
N ALA A 280 19.53 -14.45 2.21
CA ALA A 280 19.23 -14.48 3.63
C ALA A 280 17.93 -13.74 3.98
N THR A 281 17.55 -12.73 3.19
CA THR A 281 16.30 -11.96 3.42
C THR A 281 15.06 -12.67 2.87
N TRP A 282 15.20 -13.57 1.88
CA TRP A 282 14.04 -14.23 1.28
C TRP A 282 13.26 -15.11 2.26
N GLY A 283 13.96 -15.73 3.22
CA GLY A 283 13.36 -16.53 4.29
C GLY A 283 12.44 -15.71 5.20
N LYS A 284 12.73 -14.40 5.41
CA LYS A 284 11.87 -13.52 6.21
C LYS A 284 10.46 -13.38 5.61
N ALA A 285 10.38 -13.31 4.28
CA ALA A 285 9.10 -13.20 3.57
C ALA A 285 8.46 -14.56 3.29
N ASN A 286 9.26 -15.63 3.09
CA ASN A 286 8.79 -16.91 2.58
C ASN A 286 8.89 -18.04 3.62
N PRO A 287 7.87 -18.22 4.48
CA PRO A 287 7.86 -19.30 5.48
C PRO A 287 7.81 -20.72 4.86
N MET A 288 7.58 -20.81 3.55
CA MET A 288 7.53 -22.06 2.79
C MET A 288 8.75 -22.23 1.88
N LEU A 289 9.79 -21.43 2.06
CA LEU A 289 11.05 -21.56 1.30
C LEU A 289 11.70 -22.93 1.57
N GLY A 290 12.09 -23.63 0.52
CA GLY A 290 12.61 -25.01 0.59
C GLY A 290 11.53 -26.08 0.69
N ILE A 291 10.24 -25.72 0.77
CA ILE A 291 9.12 -26.67 0.88
C ILE A 291 8.24 -26.59 -0.39
N SER A 292 7.47 -25.51 -0.55
CA SER A 292 6.63 -25.29 -1.74
C SER A 292 7.22 -24.28 -2.72
N VAL A 293 8.24 -23.54 -2.31
CA VAL A 293 9.00 -22.59 -3.12
C VAL A 293 10.47 -22.92 -3.00
N THR A 294 11.13 -23.23 -4.12
CA THR A 294 12.57 -23.54 -4.09
C THR A 294 13.41 -22.27 -4.12
N THR A 295 14.59 -22.31 -3.54
CA THR A 295 15.54 -21.20 -3.55
C THR A 295 15.94 -20.86 -4.98
N GLU A 296 16.11 -21.86 -5.85
CA GLU A 296 16.46 -21.68 -7.26
C GLU A 296 15.38 -20.91 -8.02
N HIS A 297 14.09 -21.16 -7.70
CA HIS A 297 12.99 -20.41 -8.32
C HIS A 297 13.03 -18.92 -7.95
N ILE A 298 13.23 -18.63 -6.65
CA ILE A 298 13.34 -17.22 -6.20
C ILE A 298 14.59 -16.57 -6.77
N GLN A 299 15.74 -17.29 -6.82
CA GLN A 299 16.96 -16.78 -7.42
C GLN A 299 16.75 -16.40 -8.88
N HIS A 300 16.14 -17.29 -9.67
CA HIS A 300 15.84 -17.00 -11.08
C HIS A 300 14.99 -15.73 -11.25
N MET A 301 13.96 -15.57 -10.44
CA MET A 301 13.11 -14.38 -10.46
C MET A 301 13.84 -13.12 -9.98
N ALA A 302 14.73 -13.24 -9.02
CA ALA A 302 15.57 -12.13 -8.56
C ALA A 302 16.57 -11.68 -9.63
N ASP A 303 17.19 -12.63 -10.35
CA ASP A 303 18.11 -12.34 -11.46
C ASP A 303 17.36 -11.65 -12.62
N GLU A 304 16.15 -12.10 -12.94
CA GLU A 304 15.29 -11.44 -13.93
C GLU A 304 14.91 -10.02 -13.49
N ALA A 305 14.54 -9.84 -12.22
CA ALA A 305 14.21 -8.53 -11.64
C ALA A 305 15.43 -7.58 -11.64
N ALA A 306 16.64 -8.11 -11.46
CA ALA A 306 17.87 -7.33 -11.53
C ALA A 306 18.20 -6.88 -12.97
N ALA A 307 17.87 -7.72 -13.96
CA ALA A 307 18.12 -7.44 -15.37
C ALA A 307 17.03 -6.58 -16.01
N LYS A 308 15.78 -6.67 -15.52
CA LYS A 308 14.60 -6.01 -16.08
C LYS A 308 13.86 -5.21 -15.00
N PRO A 309 14.01 -3.87 -14.93
CA PRO A 309 13.36 -3.03 -13.93
C PRO A 309 11.83 -3.22 -13.84
N ALA A 310 11.17 -3.50 -14.98
CA ALA A 310 9.73 -3.77 -14.99
C ALA A 310 9.33 -5.03 -14.19
N SER A 311 10.21 -6.04 -14.09
CA SER A 311 9.98 -7.27 -13.33
C SER A 311 10.22 -7.10 -11.82
N LEU A 312 10.95 -6.05 -11.42
CA LEU A 312 11.31 -5.82 -10.02
C LEU A 312 10.08 -5.63 -9.13
N ASN A 313 9.13 -4.81 -9.55
CA ASN A 313 7.92 -4.55 -8.76
C ASN A 313 7.08 -5.82 -8.59
N GLU A 314 6.98 -6.67 -9.61
CA GLU A 314 6.28 -7.95 -9.49
C GLU A 314 7.01 -8.90 -8.55
N PHE A 315 8.34 -9.00 -8.62
CA PHE A 315 9.15 -9.79 -7.72
C PHE A 315 8.97 -9.35 -6.26
N LEU A 316 9.15 -8.07 -5.97
CA LEU A 316 8.97 -7.51 -4.63
C LEU A 316 7.55 -7.76 -4.11
N CYS A 317 6.54 -7.53 -4.94
CA CYS A 317 5.15 -7.68 -4.55
C CYS A 317 4.75 -9.15 -4.33
N LYS A 318 5.09 -10.06 -5.25
CA LYS A 318 4.54 -11.43 -5.26
C LYS A 318 5.42 -12.45 -4.56
N GLN A 319 6.74 -12.24 -4.53
CA GLN A 319 7.70 -13.17 -3.90
C GLN A 319 8.19 -12.66 -2.53
N LEU A 320 8.33 -11.35 -2.35
CA LEU A 320 8.78 -10.77 -1.08
C LEU A 320 7.68 -10.07 -0.29
N ASN A 321 6.46 -10.09 -0.82
CA ASN A 321 5.25 -9.61 -0.15
C ASN A 321 5.32 -8.13 0.29
N VAL A 322 5.98 -7.31 -0.52
CA VAL A 322 6.13 -5.87 -0.30
C VAL A 322 5.09 -5.12 -1.11
N TYR A 323 4.40 -4.17 -0.49
CA TYR A 323 3.56 -3.24 -1.23
C TYR A 323 4.45 -2.31 -2.04
N VAL A 324 4.38 -2.42 -3.35
CA VAL A 324 5.08 -1.57 -4.32
C VAL A 324 4.07 -0.85 -5.18
N SER A 325 4.43 0.32 -5.69
CA SER A 325 3.61 0.98 -6.70
C SER A 325 3.66 0.20 -8.01
N ALA A 326 2.53 0.14 -8.72
CA ALA A 326 2.47 -0.47 -10.06
C ALA A 326 3.33 0.28 -11.08
N ASN A 327 3.57 1.57 -10.81
CA ASN A 327 4.41 2.43 -11.62
C ASN A 327 5.77 2.62 -10.92
N ALA A 328 6.82 2.71 -11.71
CA ALA A 328 8.15 3.03 -11.20
C ALA A 328 8.13 4.43 -10.56
N ALA A 329 8.81 4.61 -9.43
CA ALA A 329 9.13 5.94 -8.93
C ALA A 329 9.77 6.75 -10.07
N TRP A 330 9.39 8.02 -10.22
CA TRP A 330 9.91 8.84 -11.30
C TRP A 330 11.43 9.03 -11.18
N VAL A 331 11.90 9.38 -9.99
CA VAL A 331 13.33 9.55 -9.67
C VAL A 331 13.61 8.92 -8.31
N ASP A 332 14.76 8.24 -8.16
CA ASP A 332 15.21 7.79 -6.84
C ASP A 332 15.54 9.02 -5.97
N ARG A 333 14.94 9.08 -4.81
CA ARG A 333 15.11 10.16 -3.86
C ARG A 333 16.58 10.45 -3.51
N LYS A 334 17.43 9.44 -3.54
CA LYS A 334 18.85 9.58 -3.27
C LYS A 334 19.52 10.63 -4.20
N HIS A 335 19.15 10.65 -5.48
CA HIS A 335 19.69 11.63 -6.44
C HIS A 335 19.29 13.06 -6.08
N TRP A 336 18.07 13.24 -5.57
CA TRP A 336 17.60 14.51 -5.06
C TRP A 336 18.38 14.92 -3.79
N ASP A 337 18.43 14.06 -2.79
CA ASP A 337 19.11 14.32 -1.52
C ASP A 337 20.59 14.62 -1.73
N ASP A 338 21.24 14.00 -2.70
CA ASP A 338 22.63 14.24 -3.11
C ASP A 338 22.84 15.62 -3.79
N SER A 339 21.78 16.35 -4.15
CA SER A 339 21.82 17.66 -4.82
C SER A 339 21.63 18.84 -3.85
N VAL A 340 21.56 18.57 -2.54
CA VAL A 340 21.42 19.60 -1.51
C VAL A 340 22.66 20.52 -1.49
N ALA A 341 22.44 21.81 -1.68
CA ALA A 341 23.48 22.82 -1.64
C ALA A 341 22.90 24.18 -1.22
N PRO A 342 23.72 25.09 -0.67
CA PRO A 342 23.31 26.47 -0.50
C PRO A 342 23.06 27.14 -1.87
N MET A 343 22.23 28.17 -1.88
CA MET A 343 22.03 29.00 -3.08
C MET A 343 23.37 29.60 -3.51
N PRO A 344 23.74 29.52 -4.79
CA PRO A 344 24.97 30.12 -5.29
C PRO A 344 25.03 31.63 -5.03
N GLU A 345 26.22 32.14 -4.75
CA GLU A 345 26.46 33.57 -4.59
C GLU A 345 26.35 34.29 -5.94
N GLY A 346 25.81 35.49 -5.94
CA GLY A 346 25.65 36.32 -7.15
C GLY A 346 24.24 36.29 -7.73
N LYS A 347 24.07 36.99 -8.87
CA LYS A 347 22.80 37.03 -9.58
C LYS A 347 22.70 35.88 -10.60
N PRO A 348 21.56 35.18 -10.67
CA PRO A 348 21.33 34.21 -11.72
C PRO A 348 21.32 34.89 -13.10
N GLU A 349 21.76 34.17 -14.14
CA GLU A 349 21.70 34.62 -15.53
C GLU A 349 20.26 34.80 -16.03
N SER A 350 19.36 33.96 -15.56
CA SER A 350 17.93 34.02 -15.81
C SER A 350 17.14 33.30 -14.73
N THR A 351 15.89 33.72 -14.58
CA THR A 351 14.97 33.10 -13.60
C THR A 351 13.67 32.76 -14.31
N PHE A 352 13.13 31.59 -14.01
CA PHE A 352 11.84 31.09 -14.47
C PHE A 352 10.97 30.79 -13.25
N ILE A 353 9.74 31.27 -13.27
CA ILE A 353 8.78 30.97 -12.18
C ILE A 353 7.70 30.06 -12.78
N ALA A 354 7.20 29.15 -12.01
CA ALA A 354 5.99 28.42 -12.35
C ALA A 354 5.13 28.20 -11.11
N PHE A 355 3.82 28.21 -11.29
CA PHE A 355 2.89 27.92 -10.22
C PHE A 355 1.82 26.92 -10.66
N ASP A 356 1.48 26.04 -9.72
CA ASP A 356 0.41 25.06 -9.84
C ASP A 356 -0.66 25.38 -8.78
N LEU A 357 -1.86 25.77 -9.24
CA LEU A 357 -2.97 26.16 -8.37
C LEU A 357 -4.00 25.05 -8.30
N ALA A 358 -4.23 24.59 -7.10
CA ALA A 358 -5.28 23.63 -6.81
C ALA A 358 -6.68 24.27 -6.66
N HIS A 359 -7.70 23.44 -6.60
CA HIS A 359 -9.08 23.87 -6.35
C HIS A 359 -9.32 24.05 -4.84
N SER A 360 -9.73 25.21 -4.43
CA SER A 360 -10.24 25.71 -3.13
C SER A 360 -9.56 25.24 -1.82
N ARG A 361 -9.31 23.99 -1.57
CA ARG A 361 -8.82 23.47 -0.26
C ARG A 361 -7.52 22.69 -0.36
N ASP A 362 -6.87 22.73 -1.50
CA ASP A 362 -5.68 21.94 -1.74
C ASP A 362 -4.40 22.79 -1.72
N LEU A 363 -3.26 22.12 -1.76
CA LEU A 363 -1.94 22.71 -1.75
C LEU A 363 -1.71 23.50 -3.04
N ASN A 364 -1.22 24.73 -2.93
CA ASN A 364 -0.78 25.54 -4.06
C ASN A 364 0.75 25.67 -3.99
N ALA A 365 1.42 25.57 -5.13
CA ALA A 365 2.87 25.56 -5.20
C ALA A 365 3.40 26.60 -6.17
N VAL A 366 4.48 27.28 -5.77
CA VAL A 366 5.29 28.13 -6.65
C VAL A 366 6.72 27.59 -6.63
N CYS A 367 7.28 27.35 -7.81
CA CYS A 367 8.69 27.02 -7.99
C CYS A 367 9.37 28.20 -8.71
N THR A 368 10.50 28.65 -8.16
CA THR A 368 11.41 29.62 -8.78
C THR A 368 12.68 28.92 -9.16
N LEU A 369 12.94 28.75 -10.46
CA LEU A 369 14.11 28.10 -11.00
C LEU A 369 15.13 29.14 -11.49
N HIS A 370 16.26 29.21 -10.84
CA HIS A 370 17.37 30.11 -11.16
C HIS A 370 18.41 29.38 -11.99
N ARG A 371 18.89 29.99 -13.06
CA ARG A 371 19.98 29.47 -13.90
C ARG A 371 21.25 30.27 -13.64
N TYR A 372 22.34 29.57 -13.32
CA TYR A 372 23.69 30.15 -13.06
C TYR A 372 24.73 29.75 -14.12
N GLY A 373 24.38 28.85 -15.03
CA GLY A 373 25.22 28.34 -16.10
C GLY A 373 24.41 27.50 -17.09
N GLU A 374 25.08 26.81 -17.99
CA GLU A 374 24.43 26.03 -19.04
C GLU A 374 23.55 24.88 -18.46
N GLU A 375 24.11 24.11 -17.51
CA GLU A 375 23.41 23.05 -16.77
C GLU A 375 23.58 23.25 -15.25
N ASP A 376 23.49 24.48 -14.74
CA ASP A 376 23.61 24.77 -13.30
C ASP A 376 22.40 25.59 -12.85
N PHE A 377 21.53 24.94 -12.05
CA PHE A 377 20.25 25.47 -11.62
C PHE A 377 20.11 25.41 -10.11
N TYR A 378 19.32 26.36 -9.58
CA TYR A 378 18.88 26.31 -8.19
C TYR A 378 17.37 26.48 -8.12
N ALA A 379 16.69 25.54 -7.45
CA ALA A 379 15.23 25.53 -7.30
C ALA A 379 14.82 26.00 -5.90
N GLU A 380 14.02 27.07 -5.82
CA GLU A 380 13.33 27.52 -4.63
C GLU A 380 11.85 27.18 -4.71
N PHE A 381 11.25 26.88 -3.57
CA PHE A 381 9.83 26.53 -3.50
C PHE A 381 9.12 27.33 -2.42
N GLN A 382 7.87 27.72 -2.70
CA GLN A 382 6.94 28.25 -1.72
C GLN A 382 5.59 27.58 -1.91
N PHE A 383 5.00 27.16 -0.79
CA PHE A 383 3.68 26.53 -0.78
C PHE A 383 2.68 27.37 0.01
N PHE A 384 1.41 27.25 -0.38
CA PHE A 384 0.29 27.94 0.26
C PHE A 384 -0.83 26.94 0.49
N LEU A 385 -1.42 26.97 1.69
CA LEU A 385 -2.54 26.11 2.06
C LEU A 385 -3.51 26.91 2.93
N PRO A 386 -4.85 26.81 2.71
CA PRO A 386 -5.81 27.34 3.67
C PRO A 386 -5.63 26.69 5.04
N GLU A 387 -5.69 27.48 6.13
CA GLU A 387 -5.50 26.96 7.49
C GLU A 387 -6.53 25.88 7.85
N ASP A 388 -7.80 26.03 7.44
CA ASP A 388 -8.85 25.04 7.66
C ASP A 388 -8.59 23.71 6.91
N SER A 389 -7.69 23.71 5.93
CA SER A 389 -7.34 22.49 5.17
C SER A 389 -6.40 21.55 5.94
N LEU A 390 -5.76 22.04 7.00
CA LEU A 390 -4.94 21.17 7.87
C LEU A 390 -5.75 20.07 8.54
N ASP A 391 -7.02 20.32 8.86
CA ASP A 391 -7.93 19.34 9.47
C ASP A 391 -8.23 18.15 8.54
N PHE A 392 -8.00 18.31 7.24
CA PHE A 392 -8.20 17.27 6.22
C PHE A 392 -6.90 16.57 5.83
N VAL A 393 -5.75 17.01 6.33
CA VAL A 393 -4.47 16.33 6.13
C VAL A 393 -4.48 15.01 6.93
N PRO A 394 -4.20 13.86 6.29
CA PRO A 394 -4.13 12.60 7.00
C PRO A 394 -3.11 12.65 8.16
N ASN A 395 -3.45 12.02 9.29
CA ASN A 395 -2.63 12.06 10.51
C ASN A 395 -1.17 11.69 10.28
N HIS A 396 -0.89 10.75 9.38
CA HIS A 396 0.47 10.31 9.06
C HIS A 396 1.28 11.35 8.26
N TYR A 397 0.64 12.39 7.73
CA TYR A 397 1.31 13.52 7.04
C TYR A 397 1.35 14.80 7.86
N LEU A 398 0.64 14.90 9.00
CA LEU A 398 0.63 16.12 9.81
C LEU A 398 2.03 16.56 10.22
N SER A 399 2.91 15.64 10.56
CA SER A 399 4.28 15.95 10.96
C SER A 399 5.08 16.63 9.84
N ILE A 400 4.97 16.18 8.59
CA ILE A 400 5.71 16.78 7.46
C ILE A 400 5.13 18.15 7.08
N PHE A 401 3.81 18.34 7.19
CA PHE A 401 3.16 19.64 6.98
C PHE A 401 3.56 20.66 8.07
N GLU A 402 3.61 20.22 9.32
CA GLU A 402 4.04 21.09 10.43
C GLU A 402 5.52 21.48 10.30
N GLN A 403 6.41 20.57 9.92
CA GLN A 403 7.81 20.89 9.62
C GLN A 403 7.93 21.88 8.46
N ALA A 404 7.11 21.72 7.41
CA ALA A 404 7.07 22.65 6.29
C ALA A 404 6.62 24.07 6.72
N ARG A 405 5.62 24.16 7.60
CA ARG A 405 5.17 25.42 8.19
C ARG A 405 6.26 26.07 9.05
N GLN A 406 6.91 25.33 9.92
CA GLN A 406 7.99 25.83 10.80
C GLN A 406 9.21 26.29 10.01
N SER A 407 9.54 25.63 8.90
CA SER A 407 10.64 26.05 8.01
C SER A 407 10.29 27.26 7.14
N GLY A 408 9.04 27.72 7.14
CA GLY A 408 8.56 28.84 6.34
C GLY A 408 8.29 28.51 4.86
N ILE A 409 8.56 27.27 4.41
CA ILE A 409 8.31 26.86 3.02
C ILE A 409 6.80 26.70 2.74
N LEU A 410 6.00 26.38 3.77
CA LEU A 410 4.55 26.34 3.71
C LEU A 410 3.96 27.52 4.48
N LYS A 411 3.22 28.37 3.77
CA LYS A 411 2.47 29.49 4.32
C LYS A 411 1.00 29.10 4.44
N LEU A 412 0.42 29.26 5.62
CA LEU A 412 -1.01 29.09 5.81
C LEU A 412 -1.70 30.43 5.48
N THR A 413 -2.79 30.35 4.70
CA THR A 413 -3.65 31.49 4.40
C THR A 413 -4.94 31.40 5.23
N GLN A 414 -5.49 32.53 5.63
CA GLN A 414 -6.66 32.58 6.51
C GLN A 414 -7.91 31.99 5.83
N GLY A 415 -8.66 31.17 6.56
CA GLY A 415 -9.93 30.62 6.12
C GLY A 415 -9.83 29.29 5.37
N ASN A 416 -10.81 29.02 4.51
CA ASN A 416 -11.02 27.72 3.85
C ASN A 416 -10.65 27.71 2.35
N VAL A 417 -10.13 28.82 1.82
CA VAL A 417 -9.69 28.98 0.42
C VAL A 417 -8.35 29.70 0.43
N THR A 418 -7.43 29.30 -0.44
CA THR A 418 -6.13 29.97 -0.56
C THR A 418 -6.30 31.44 -0.96
N ASP A 419 -5.70 32.34 -0.18
CA ASP A 419 -5.63 33.75 -0.55
C ASP A 419 -4.64 33.93 -1.71
N LEU A 420 -5.16 34.14 -2.91
CA LEU A 420 -4.36 34.36 -4.10
C LEU A 420 -3.54 35.65 -4.06
N ASN A 421 -3.88 36.64 -3.21
CA ASN A 421 -3.07 37.85 -3.03
C ASN A 421 -1.70 37.50 -2.39
N GLU A 422 -1.66 36.50 -1.53
CA GLU A 422 -0.41 36.02 -0.92
C GLU A 422 0.50 35.34 -1.95
N VAL A 423 -0.08 34.56 -2.85
CA VAL A 423 0.62 33.93 -3.98
C VAL A 423 1.13 35.02 -4.94
N GLU A 424 0.29 36.02 -5.28
CA GLU A 424 0.63 37.14 -6.11
C GLU A 424 1.77 37.98 -5.51
N ALA A 425 1.69 38.28 -4.21
CA ALA A 425 2.73 39.01 -3.49
C ALA A 425 4.07 38.29 -3.55
N TYR A 426 4.09 36.97 -3.35
CA TYR A 426 5.31 36.18 -3.45
C TYR A 426 5.91 36.21 -4.86
N ILE A 427 5.11 35.93 -5.91
CA ILE A 427 5.59 35.94 -7.30
C ILE A 427 6.09 37.36 -7.67
N THR A 428 5.38 38.41 -7.28
CA THR A 428 5.78 39.80 -7.54
C THR A 428 7.10 40.12 -6.84
N SER A 429 7.30 39.67 -5.61
CA SER A 429 8.56 39.85 -4.86
C SER A 429 9.75 39.20 -5.54
N GLN A 430 9.55 37.98 -6.08
CA GLN A 430 10.59 37.28 -6.85
C GLN A 430 10.93 38.01 -8.14
N ALA A 431 9.90 38.50 -8.86
CA ALA A 431 10.09 39.28 -10.08
C ALA A 431 10.75 40.67 -9.88
N GLN A 432 10.63 41.24 -8.69
CA GLN A 432 11.37 42.46 -8.32
C GLN A 432 12.86 42.18 -7.98
N LYS A 433 13.14 41.00 -7.47
CA LYS A 433 14.47 40.60 -7.02
C LYS A 433 15.34 40.04 -8.15
N TYR A 434 14.74 39.36 -9.13
CA TYR A 434 15.43 38.62 -10.17
C TYR A 434 14.94 38.98 -11.57
N ASP A 435 15.78 38.73 -12.59
CA ASP A 435 15.42 38.87 -14.01
C ASP A 435 14.56 37.67 -14.45
N VAL A 436 13.25 37.78 -14.20
CA VAL A 436 12.28 36.74 -14.53
C VAL A 436 11.94 36.76 -16.01
N LYS A 437 12.31 35.72 -16.74
CA LYS A 437 12.09 35.61 -18.19
C LYS A 437 10.67 35.16 -18.52
N GLU A 438 10.12 34.19 -17.80
CA GLU A 438 8.77 33.68 -17.97
C GLU A 438 8.17 33.24 -16.65
N ILE A 439 6.83 33.34 -16.52
CA ILE A 439 6.04 32.86 -15.39
C ILE A 439 4.99 31.88 -15.95
N ALA A 440 5.25 30.58 -15.80
CA ALA A 440 4.38 29.51 -16.28
C ALA A 440 3.18 29.28 -15.33
N PHE A 441 2.03 28.99 -15.93
CA PHE A 441 0.84 28.60 -15.18
C PHE A 441 -0.03 27.58 -15.93
N ASP A 442 -0.69 26.68 -15.19
CA ASP A 442 -1.80 25.90 -15.74
C ASP A 442 -3.05 26.80 -15.82
N PRO A 443 -3.77 26.82 -16.94
CA PRO A 443 -4.96 27.69 -17.09
C PRO A 443 -6.11 27.37 -16.15
N TYR A 444 -6.08 26.20 -15.51
CA TYR A 444 -7.11 25.80 -14.58
C TYR A 444 -7.00 26.63 -13.28
N ASN A 445 -8.06 27.29 -12.88
CA ASN A 445 -8.18 28.15 -11.69
C ASN A 445 -7.25 29.40 -11.61
N ALA A 446 -6.46 29.71 -12.64
CA ALA A 446 -5.44 30.75 -12.58
C ALA A 446 -5.90 32.12 -13.11
N ALA A 447 -7.11 32.25 -13.66
CA ALA A 447 -7.53 33.44 -14.46
C ALA A 447 -7.38 34.78 -13.72
N ALA A 448 -7.80 34.87 -12.45
CA ALA A 448 -7.73 36.10 -11.66
C ALA A 448 -6.28 36.49 -11.34
N LEU A 449 -5.48 35.52 -10.85
CA LEU A 449 -4.07 35.76 -10.54
C LEU A 449 -3.27 36.17 -11.79
N VAL A 450 -3.50 35.47 -12.90
CA VAL A 450 -2.84 35.76 -14.18
C VAL A 450 -3.20 37.16 -14.70
N ALA A 451 -4.47 37.60 -14.62
CA ALA A 451 -4.87 38.93 -14.99
C ALA A 451 -4.15 40.02 -14.18
N ASN A 452 -3.98 39.80 -12.87
CA ASN A 452 -3.27 40.74 -12.00
C ASN A 452 -1.76 40.78 -12.32
N LEU A 453 -1.12 39.62 -12.50
CA LEU A 453 0.30 39.57 -12.87
C LEU A 453 0.56 40.20 -14.23
N TYR A 454 -0.31 39.93 -15.22
CA TYR A 454 -0.24 40.55 -16.54
C TYR A 454 -0.44 42.09 -16.46
N GLY A 455 -1.40 42.55 -15.64
CA GLY A 455 -1.62 43.97 -15.39
C GLY A 455 -0.42 44.71 -14.76
N LYS A 456 0.46 43.96 -14.06
CA LYS A 456 1.75 44.45 -13.54
C LYS A 456 2.89 44.40 -14.57
N GLY A 457 2.61 43.99 -15.81
CA GLY A 457 3.62 43.86 -16.87
C GLY A 457 4.53 42.64 -16.73
N LEU A 458 4.16 41.60 -15.94
CA LEU A 458 4.95 40.39 -15.76
C LEU A 458 4.75 39.41 -16.93
N PRO A 459 5.81 38.67 -17.34
CA PRO A 459 5.81 37.80 -18.52
C PRO A 459 5.12 36.44 -18.24
N VAL A 460 3.79 36.44 -18.13
CA VAL A 460 3.01 35.22 -17.86
C VAL A 460 2.81 34.38 -19.12
N LYS A 461 2.95 33.07 -19.00
CA LYS A 461 2.84 32.10 -20.09
C LYS A 461 1.98 30.90 -19.71
N LYS A 462 1.00 30.58 -20.54
CA LYS A 462 0.16 29.43 -20.39
C LYS A 462 0.93 28.14 -20.73
N VAL A 463 0.97 27.18 -19.80
CA VAL A 463 1.55 25.85 -19.97
C VAL A 463 0.54 24.80 -19.53
N GLY A 464 0.04 24.02 -20.49
CA GLY A 464 -0.92 22.94 -20.19
C GLY A 464 -0.21 21.72 -19.58
N GLN A 465 -0.83 21.08 -18.61
CA GLN A 465 -0.30 19.87 -17.95
C GLN A 465 -0.57 18.58 -18.74
N GLY A 466 -0.85 18.67 -20.04
CA GLY A 466 -1.04 17.52 -20.91
C GLY A 466 0.27 16.77 -21.18
N MET A 467 0.16 15.45 -21.46
CA MET A 467 1.32 14.60 -21.74
C MET A 467 2.18 15.13 -22.91
N ALA A 468 1.56 15.62 -23.98
CA ALA A 468 2.28 16.17 -25.14
C ALA A 468 3.15 17.39 -24.79
N VAL A 469 2.72 18.23 -23.82
CA VAL A 469 3.43 19.44 -23.40
C VAL A 469 4.52 19.11 -22.39
N LEU A 470 4.21 18.31 -21.35
CA LEU A 470 5.14 18.07 -20.24
C LEU A 470 6.05 16.86 -20.43
N SER A 471 5.91 16.07 -21.50
CA SER A 471 6.76 14.89 -21.69
C SER A 471 8.26 15.24 -21.80
N ASN A 472 8.63 16.16 -22.69
CA ASN A 472 10.01 16.57 -22.82
C ASN A 472 10.54 17.30 -21.56
N PRO A 473 9.83 18.26 -20.97
CA PRO A 473 10.23 18.87 -19.70
C PRO A 473 10.41 17.87 -18.56
N SER A 474 9.55 16.85 -18.44
CA SER A 474 9.67 15.81 -17.41
C SER A 474 10.96 15.00 -17.58
N LYS A 475 11.27 14.59 -18.82
CA LYS A 475 12.52 13.87 -19.13
C LYS A 475 13.75 14.74 -18.86
N THR A 476 13.70 16.01 -19.25
CA THR A 476 14.82 16.94 -18.99
C THR A 476 15.00 17.17 -17.49
N THR A 477 13.93 17.39 -16.73
CA THR A 477 14.00 17.56 -15.27
C THR A 477 14.61 16.32 -14.61
N GLU A 478 14.20 15.11 -15.02
CA GLU A 478 14.79 13.85 -14.56
C GLU A 478 16.30 13.82 -14.82
N GLN A 479 16.72 14.12 -16.05
CA GLN A 479 18.15 14.14 -16.42
C GLN A 479 18.95 15.15 -15.57
N LEU A 480 18.40 16.35 -15.37
CA LEU A 480 19.04 17.39 -14.54
C LEU A 480 19.17 16.97 -13.08
N ILE A 481 18.17 16.27 -12.52
CA ILE A 481 18.26 15.70 -11.17
C ILE A 481 19.33 14.60 -11.11
N LEU A 482 19.35 13.66 -12.07
CA LEU A 482 20.34 12.58 -12.15
C LEU A 482 21.77 13.11 -12.28
N LYS A 483 21.97 14.19 -13.05
CA LYS A 483 23.25 14.90 -13.19
C LYS A 483 23.61 15.77 -11.98
N LYS A 484 22.70 15.90 -10.99
CA LYS A 484 22.84 16.82 -9.86
C LYS A 484 22.97 18.30 -10.29
N ALA A 485 22.40 18.61 -11.45
CA ALA A 485 22.42 19.96 -12.04
C ALA A 485 21.38 20.89 -11.41
N ILE A 486 20.28 20.36 -10.85
CA ILE A 486 19.33 21.14 -10.05
C ILE A 486 19.72 21.04 -8.58
N LYS A 487 20.19 22.14 -8.00
CA LYS A 487 20.45 22.29 -6.57
C LYS A 487 19.23 22.82 -5.83
N HIS A 488 19.15 22.59 -4.53
CA HIS A 488 18.04 23.04 -3.68
C HIS A 488 18.44 23.03 -2.20
N SER A 489 17.62 23.63 -1.33
CA SER A 489 17.88 23.76 0.11
C SER A 489 17.77 22.46 0.93
N GLY A 490 17.34 21.36 0.33
CA GLY A 490 17.16 20.08 1.03
C GLY A 490 15.90 20.01 1.91
N ASN A 491 14.89 20.86 1.67
CA ASN A 491 13.68 20.84 2.49
C ASN A 491 12.95 19.49 2.39
N PRO A 492 12.65 18.81 3.54
CA PRO A 492 12.03 17.49 3.56
C PRO A 492 10.66 17.43 2.87
N PHE A 493 9.89 18.54 2.86
CA PHE A 493 8.56 18.61 2.26
C PHE A 493 8.63 18.47 0.73
N VAL A 494 9.64 19.07 0.08
CA VAL A 494 9.84 18.89 -1.38
C VAL A 494 10.31 17.48 -1.69
N GLY A 495 11.25 16.93 -0.90
CA GLY A 495 11.71 15.55 -1.05
C GLY A 495 10.58 14.52 -0.84
N TRP A 496 9.65 14.79 0.07
CA TRP A 496 8.44 13.98 0.23
C TRP A 496 7.55 14.03 -1.02
N GLN A 497 7.34 15.22 -1.61
CA GLN A 497 6.57 15.36 -2.85
C GLN A 497 7.23 14.62 -4.03
N LEU A 498 8.57 14.68 -4.15
CA LEU A 498 9.29 13.90 -5.16
C LEU A 498 9.08 12.40 -4.98
N GLY A 499 9.12 11.91 -3.75
CA GLY A 499 8.83 10.51 -3.43
C GLY A 499 7.41 10.05 -3.77
N ASN A 500 6.47 10.99 -3.92
CA ASN A 500 5.09 10.74 -4.33
C ASN A 500 4.91 10.74 -5.87
N CYS A 501 5.96 11.04 -6.64
CA CYS A 501 5.91 11.11 -8.09
C CYS A 501 6.11 9.73 -8.72
N GLU A 502 5.22 9.37 -9.63
CA GLU A 502 5.30 8.19 -10.48
C GLU A 502 5.49 8.58 -11.94
N CYS A 503 6.25 7.77 -12.66
CA CYS A 503 6.43 7.90 -14.09
C CYS A 503 5.39 7.08 -14.84
N PHE A 504 4.53 7.73 -15.61
CA PHE A 504 3.67 7.06 -16.57
C PHE A 504 4.24 7.24 -17.98
N VAL A 505 4.43 6.13 -18.69
CA VAL A 505 4.95 6.12 -20.07
C VAL A 505 3.88 5.57 -20.99
N ASP A 506 3.54 6.29 -22.07
CA ASP A 506 2.60 5.81 -23.08
C ASP A 506 3.30 4.93 -24.15
N ILE A 507 2.51 4.39 -25.09
CA ILE A 507 3.02 3.55 -26.18
C ILE A 507 3.99 4.27 -27.13
N ASN A 508 3.99 5.60 -27.12
CA ASN A 508 4.89 6.45 -27.93
C ASN A 508 6.11 6.91 -27.13
N ALA A 509 6.37 6.32 -25.97
CA ALA A 509 7.43 6.70 -25.04
C ALA A 509 7.33 8.15 -24.51
N ASN A 510 6.13 8.75 -24.52
CA ASN A 510 5.90 10.00 -23.81
C ASN A 510 5.82 9.74 -22.32
N VAL A 511 6.43 10.63 -21.53
CA VAL A 511 6.47 10.56 -20.08
C VAL A 511 5.49 11.57 -19.48
N LYS A 512 4.73 11.16 -18.47
CA LYS A 512 3.96 12.05 -17.61
C LYS A 512 4.27 11.73 -16.16
N VAL A 513 4.75 12.72 -15.43
CA VAL A 513 4.85 12.65 -13.98
C VAL A 513 3.46 12.83 -13.40
N ARG A 514 3.05 11.92 -12.54
CA ARG A 514 1.76 11.95 -11.87
C ARG A 514 1.88 11.53 -10.41
N LYS A 515 0.88 11.86 -9.65
CA LYS A 515 0.76 11.44 -8.25
C LYS A 515 0.66 9.92 -8.16
N ASN A 516 1.31 9.35 -7.14
CA ASN A 516 1.16 7.94 -6.81
C ASN A 516 -0.32 7.58 -6.65
N ALA A 517 -0.80 6.68 -7.50
CA ALA A 517 -2.20 6.26 -7.51
C ALA A 517 -2.58 5.47 -6.24
N ALA A 518 -1.61 4.93 -5.50
CA ALA A 518 -1.84 4.20 -4.25
C ALA A 518 -2.09 5.14 -3.04
N ASP A 519 -1.86 6.46 -3.19
CA ASP A 519 -2.11 7.44 -2.13
C ASP A 519 -2.78 8.71 -2.70
N PRO A 520 -4.12 8.79 -2.67
CA PRO A 520 -4.85 9.96 -3.14
C PRO A 520 -4.52 11.25 -2.39
N SER A 521 -4.05 11.14 -1.15
CA SER A 521 -3.70 12.29 -0.29
C SER A 521 -2.29 12.80 -0.53
N ALA A 522 -1.45 12.05 -1.25
CA ALA A 522 -0.11 12.49 -1.64
C ALA A 522 -0.15 13.78 -2.47
N LYS A 523 0.87 14.61 -2.34
CA LYS A 523 1.03 15.88 -3.07
C LYS A 523 2.28 15.83 -3.93
N ILE A 524 2.20 16.47 -5.11
CA ILE A 524 3.31 16.61 -6.07
C ILE A 524 3.38 18.02 -6.70
N ASP A 525 2.58 18.93 -6.22
CA ASP A 525 2.32 20.26 -6.82
C ASP A 525 3.62 21.06 -7.04
N GLY A 526 4.56 21.00 -6.08
CA GLY A 526 5.87 21.63 -6.21
C GLY A 526 6.73 21.01 -7.32
N ILE A 527 6.64 19.71 -7.52
CA ILE A 527 7.38 19.02 -8.57
C ILE A 527 6.79 19.32 -9.95
N ILE A 528 5.47 19.41 -10.07
CA ILE A 528 4.80 19.85 -11.31
C ILE A 528 5.18 21.30 -11.64
N ALA A 529 5.17 22.19 -10.64
CA ALA A 529 5.63 23.57 -10.84
C ALA A 529 7.10 23.61 -11.31
N MET A 530 7.99 22.78 -10.74
CA MET A 530 9.39 22.70 -11.19
C MET A 530 9.51 22.23 -12.64
N ILE A 531 8.75 21.22 -13.06
CA ILE A 531 8.74 20.72 -14.45
C ILE A 531 8.24 21.84 -15.40
N MET A 532 7.23 22.62 -15.00
CA MET A 532 6.74 23.76 -15.78
C MET A 532 7.78 24.88 -15.87
N ALA A 533 8.56 25.14 -14.82
CA ALA A 533 9.66 26.11 -14.87
C ALA A 533 10.79 25.66 -15.83
N VAL A 534 11.11 24.36 -15.83
CA VAL A 534 12.04 23.76 -16.80
C VAL A 534 11.49 23.87 -18.24
N HIS A 535 10.18 23.70 -18.45
CA HIS A 535 9.56 23.92 -19.75
C HIS A 535 9.82 25.35 -20.26
N CYS A 536 9.64 26.37 -19.43
CA CYS A 536 9.94 27.76 -19.79
C CYS A 536 11.42 27.98 -20.14
N HIS A 537 12.32 27.34 -19.38
CA HIS A 537 13.74 27.38 -19.72
C HIS A 537 14.02 26.80 -21.11
N LEU A 538 13.48 25.62 -21.44
CA LEU A 538 13.67 24.99 -22.73
C LEU A 538 13.15 25.86 -23.89
N ASP A 539 11.96 26.41 -23.75
CA ASP A 539 11.37 27.27 -24.79
C ASP A 539 12.19 28.57 -24.99
N ASN A 540 12.76 29.12 -23.91
CA ASN A 540 13.59 30.32 -23.97
C ASN A 540 14.92 30.03 -24.72
N VAL A 541 15.52 28.87 -24.54
CA VAL A 541 16.72 28.44 -25.31
C VAL A 541 16.39 28.28 -26.78
N TYR A 542 15.32 27.58 -27.14
CA TYR A 542 14.93 27.37 -28.54
C TYR A 542 14.60 28.68 -29.27
N THR A 543 13.95 29.64 -28.59
CA THR A 543 13.67 30.95 -29.19
C THR A 543 14.92 31.79 -29.40
N SER A 544 15.88 31.76 -28.49
CA SER A 544 17.17 32.48 -28.65
C SER A 544 18.02 31.92 -29.80
N GLU A 545 18.06 30.59 -29.95
CA GLU A 545 18.77 29.97 -31.08
C GLU A 545 18.14 30.26 -32.45
N SER A 546 16.80 30.30 -32.53
CA SER A 546 16.10 30.65 -33.78
C SER A 546 16.33 32.08 -34.24
N PHE A 547 16.60 33.02 -33.33
CA PHE A 547 17.00 34.39 -33.67
C PHE A 547 18.45 34.51 -34.15
N GLY A 548 19.36 33.61 -33.71
CA GLY A 548 20.76 33.56 -34.15
C GLY A 548 20.95 33.15 -35.59
N PHE A 549 20.03 32.39 -36.19
CA PHE A 549 20.08 31.96 -37.58
C PHE A 549 19.56 32.98 -38.62
N ARG A 550 19.03 34.14 -38.22
CA ARG A 550 18.51 35.18 -39.13
C ARG A 550 19.52 36.24 -39.53
N THR A 551 20.75 36.18 -39.06
CA THR A 551 21.81 37.16 -39.41
C THR A 551 22.84 36.67 -40.41
N LEU A 552 22.53 35.61 -41.19
CA LEU A 552 23.30 35.19 -42.35
C LEU A 552 22.43 35.37 -43.62
N GLU A 553 22.06 36.59 -43.95
CA GLU A 553 21.65 36.98 -45.30
C GLU A 553 22.70 37.95 -45.85
N TRP A 554 23.17 37.60 -47.02
CA TRP A 554 24.15 38.10 -47.94
C TRP A 554 24.25 39.59 -48.11
#